data_730d965ccc61d66507f12980b9208cde
#
_entry.id   730d965ccc61d66507f12980b9208cde
#
_cell.length_a   1.000
_cell.length_b   1.000
_cell.length_c   1.000
_cell.angle_alpha   90.00
_cell.angle_beta   90.00
_cell.angle_gamma   90.00
#
_symmetry.space_group_name_H-M   'P 1'
#
loop_
_entity.id
_entity.type
_entity.pdbx_description
1 polymer ?
#
loop_
_entity_poly.entity_id
_entity_poly.type
_entity_poly.pdbx_seq_one_letter_code
_entity_poly.pdbx_strand_id
1 'polypeptide(L)'
;MKILVIGSINMDLVTYMPHLPKEGETLLGTSFMQNPGGKGANQACAAGLLGADVTFLGAVGKDEHADSLRKILLDCKVKPVLKVVNYVRTGIASILIEEETHDNRIIVVPGANHQLLKEDIDQNIQLLKSCDIIVTQLEIPISTVEYIAKKAEEFHKVLILNPAPAYSLSPEVFKSVTYFTPNETELGFYANMEIHDEISLEKATKILHQKGVKNLLVTLGSKGVYWSNGNHTKLIPAFKVQAVDTTAAGDCFNGAFATFLEEGYSEE
;
A
#
# COMPACT_ATOMS: atom_id res chain seq x y z
N MET A 1 -7.34 12.04 16.16
CA MET A 1 -7.36 10.55 16.14
C MET A 1 -5.96 10.01 15.88
N LYS A 2 -5.76 8.68 15.78
CA LYS A 2 -4.44 8.07 15.56
C LYS A 2 -4.49 7.07 14.42
N ILE A 3 -3.53 7.15 13.52
CA ILE A 3 -3.41 6.22 12.40
C ILE A 3 -2.31 5.19 12.70
N LEU A 4 -2.64 3.91 12.56
CA LEU A 4 -1.69 2.81 12.59
C LEU A 4 -1.56 2.23 11.19
N VAL A 5 -0.40 2.38 10.58
CA VAL A 5 -0.06 1.72 9.32
C VAL A 5 0.69 0.43 9.64
N ILE A 6 0.19 -0.70 9.15
CA ILE A 6 0.82 -2.01 9.27
C ILE A 6 1.13 -2.52 7.88
N GLY A 7 2.41 -2.66 7.54
CA GLY A 7 2.73 -3.02 6.16
C GLY A 7 4.22 -3.14 5.86
N SER A 8 4.52 -3.12 4.58
CA SER A 8 5.85 -3.28 4.02
C SER A 8 6.71 -2.04 4.15
N ILE A 9 8.02 -2.27 4.21
CA ILE A 9 9.07 -1.27 4.10
C ILE A 9 10.23 -1.86 3.31
N ASN A 10 10.66 -1.20 2.25
CA ASN A 10 11.67 -1.67 1.33
C ASN A 10 12.76 -0.63 1.10
N MET A 11 13.91 -1.09 0.62
CA MET A 11 14.86 -0.24 -0.08
C MET A 11 14.76 -0.53 -1.58
N ASP A 12 14.38 0.47 -2.37
CA ASP A 12 14.27 0.36 -3.80
C ASP A 12 15.63 0.64 -4.43
N LEU A 13 16.15 -0.35 -5.16
CA LEU A 13 17.45 -0.33 -5.84
C LEU A 13 17.19 -0.05 -7.32
N VAL A 14 17.35 1.22 -7.71
CA VAL A 14 17.02 1.68 -9.07
C VAL A 14 18.28 1.73 -9.91
N THR A 15 18.30 0.98 -11.01
CA THR A 15 19.39 0.98 -11.98
C THR A 15 18.87 1.47 -13.33
N TYR A 16 19.50 2.51 -13.86
CA TYR A 16 19.24 3.02 -15.21
C TYR A 16 20.18 2.38 -16.21
N MET A 17 19.69 2.08 -17.40
CA MET A 17 20.47 1.43 -18.46
C MET A 17 19.93 1.81 -19.85
N PRO A 18 20.76 1.73 -20.92
CA PRO A 18 20.32 2.05 -22.28
C PRO A 18 19.17 1.14 -22.75
N HIS A 19 19.29 -0.17 -22.50
CA HIS A 19 18.28 -1.19 -22.81
C HIS A 19 18.32 -2.30 -21.76
N LEU A 20 17.29 -3.11 -21.69
CA LEU A 20 17.28 -4.28 -20.81
C LEU A 20 18.27 -5.35 -21.31
N PRO A 21 19.08 -5.94 -20.43
CA PRO A 21 20.07 -6.94 -20.82
C PRO A 21 19.40 -8.19 -21.41
N LYS A 22 19.96 -8.71 -22.49
CA LYS A 22 19.56 -9.98 -23.09
C LYS A 22 20.17 -11.14 -22.32
N GLU A 23 19.70 -12.36 -22.60
CA GLU A 23 20.27 -13.56 -22.00
C GLU A 23 21.78 -13.68 -22.29
N GLY A 24 22.57 -13.79 -21.21
CA GLY A 24 24.05 -13.88 -21.32
C GLY A 24 24.77 -12.55 -21.53
N GLU A 25 24.06 -11.42 -21.63
CA GLU A 25 24.66 -10.10 -21.82
C GLU A 25 25.09 -9.49 -20.47
N THR A 26 26.28 -8.90 -20.46
CA THR A 26 26.74 -8.01 -19.41
C THR A 26 26.66 -6.58 -19.92
N LEU A 27 25.75 -5.77 -19.35
CA LEU A 27 25.49 -4.38 -19.74
C LEU A 27 26.03 -3.42 -18.68
N LEU A 28 26.63 -2.32 -19.13
CA LEU A 28 26.97 -1.21 -18.22
C LEU A 28 25.75 -0.33 -17.98
N GLY A 29 25.34 -0.21 -16.71
CA GLY A 29 24.33 0.75 -16.31
C GLY A 29 24.86 2.19 -16.39
N THR A 30 23.96 3.15 -16.55
CA THR A 30 24.28 4.58 -16.66
C THR A 30 24.26 5.27 -15.31
N SER A 31 23.35 4.88 -14.42
CA SER A 31 23.28 5.38 -13.05
C SER A 31 22.63 4.38 -12.08
N PHE A 32 22.84 4.62 -10.81
CA PHE A 32 22.25 3.84 -9.72
C PHE A 32 21.81 4.75 -8.59
N MET A 33 20.63 4.48 -8.00
CA MET A 33 20.16 5.17 -6.79
C MET A 33 19.45 4.20 -5.87
N GLN A 34 19.39 4.57 -4.60
CA GLN A 34 18.63 3.88 -3.57
C GLN A 34 17.56 4.81 -3.03
N ASN A 35 16.31 4.39 -3.11
CA ASN A 35 15.17 5.14 -2.62
C ASN A 35 14.43 4.35 -1.54
N PRO A 36 13.88 5.03 -0.51
CA PRO A 36 12.95 4.36 0.39
C PRO A 36 11.70 3.96 -0.39
N GLY A 37 11.16 2.80 -0.06
CA GLY A 37 9.98 2.24 -0.69
C GLY A 37 9.21 1.32 0.23
N GLY A 38 8.32 0.54 -0.37
CA GLY A 38 7.37 -0.30 0.33
C GLY A 38 6.06 0.44 0.59
N LYS A 39 4.94 -0.16 0.14
CA LYS A 39 3.61 0.48 0.18
C LYS A 39 3.24 0.97 1.59
N GLY A 40 3.50 0.16 2.61
CA GLY A 40 3.21 0.55 3.98
C GLY A 40 3.98 1.80 4.42
N ALA A 41 5.30 1.83 4.18
CA ALA A 41 6.14 2.98 4.54
C ALA A 41 5.75 4.23 3.74
N ASN A 42 5.45 4.09 2.44
CA ASN A 42 5.02 5.21 1.60
C ASN A 42 3.70 5.81 2.12
N GLN A 43 2.71 4.98 2.43
CA GLN A 43 1.41 5.42 2.97
C GLN A 43 1.56 6.09 4.34
N ALA A 44 2.40 5.54 5.21
CA ALA A 44 2.71 6.14 6.50
C ALA A 44 3.39 7.50 6.36
N CYS A 45 4.40 7.60 5.49
CA CYS A 45 5.09 8.86 5.21
C CYS A 45 4.15 9.91 4.63
N ALA A 46 3.29 9.54 3.69
CA ALA A 46 2.30 10.47 3.13
C ALA A 46 1.38 11.05 4.22
N ALA A 47 0.85 10.20 5.10
CA ALA A 47 0.01 10.65 6.22
C ALA A 47 0.78 11.51 7.23
N GLY A 48 2.01 11.12 7.60
CA GLY A 48 2.82 11.86 8.56
C GLY A 48 3.26 13.23 8.06
N LEU A 49 3.58 13.35 6.77
CA LEU A 49 3.91 14.64 6.13
C LEU A 49 2.70 15.57 6.02
N LEU A 50 1.48 15.03 5.94
CA LEU A 50 0.23 15.79 6.01
C LEU A 50 -0.15 16.20 7.43
N GLY A 51 0.57 15.72 8.46
CA GLY A 51 0.41 16.18 9.85
C GLY A 51 -0.33 15.21 10.77
N ALA A 52 -0.74 14.02 10.29
CA ALA A 52 -1.42 13.03 11.11
C ALA A 52 -0.52 12.43 12.21
N ASP A 53 -1.11 11.96 13.31
CA ASP A 53 -0.40 11.17 14.35
C ASP A 53 -0.28 9.71 13.89
N VAL A 54 0.83 9.39 13.22
CA VAL A 54 1.05 8.10 12.56
C VAL A 54 2.04 7.24 13.33
N THR A 55 1.67 5.98 13.56
CA THR A 55 2.58 4.91 13.97
C THR A 55 2.69 3.90 12.83
N PHE A 56 3.90 3.50 12.49
CA PHE A 56 4.17 2.45 11.49
C PHE A 56 4.66 1.18 12.17
N LEU A 57 3.98 0.06 11.93
CA LEU A 57 4.39 -1.28 12.36
C LEU A 57 4.82 -2.09 11.14
N GLY A 58 6.10 -2.50 11.11
CA GLY A 58 6.69 -3.26 10.01
C GLY A 58 7.85 -4.12 10.46
N ALA A 59 8.55 -4.72 9.50
CA ALA A 59 9.71 -5.55 9.77
C ALA A 59 10.89 -5.23 8.84
N VAL A 60 12.10 -5.21 9.41
CA VAL A 60 13.37 -4.97 8.71
C VAL A 60 14.39 -6.05 9.07
N GLY A 61 15.38 -6.22 8.22
CA GLY A 61 16.56 -7.05 8.52
C GLY A 61 17.49 -6.34 9.50
N LYS A 62 18.51 -7.08 9.98
CA LYS A 62 19.62 -6.47 10.69
C LYS A 62 20.72 -6.08 9.69
N ASP A 63 20.49 -5.00 8.96
CA ASP A 63 21.36 -4.53 7.89
C ASP A 63 21.35 -3.00 7.79
N GLU A 64 22.17 -2.47 6.89
CA GLU A 64 22.37 -1.05 6.63
C GLU A 64 21.09 -0.32 6.17
N HIS A 65 20.17 -1.02 5.53
CA HIS A 65 18.90 -0.45 5.06
C HIS A 65 17.96 -0.17 6.22
N ALA A 66 17.98 -0.98 7.27
CA ALA A 66 17.11 -0.83 8.43
C ALA A 66 17.25 0.54 9.11
N ASP A 67 18.48 1.01 9.32
CA ASP A 67 18.75 2.28 9.99
C ASP A 67 18.36 3.47 9.08
N SER A 68 18.65 3.36 7.78
CA SER A 68 18.28 4.38 6.79
C SER A 68 16.76 4.53 6.69
N LEU A 69 16.03 3.43 6.61
CA LEU A 69 14.56 3.42 6.51
C LEU A 69 13.91 3.91 7.80
N ARG A 70 14.44 3.54 8.96
CA ARG A 70 13.99 4.08 10.26
C ARG A 70 14.12 5.59 10.31
N LYS A 71 15.25 6.13 9.85
CA LYS A 71 15.48 7.58 9.82
C LYS A 71 14.47 8.28 8.91
N ILE A 72 14.20 7.73 7.73
CA ILE A 72 13.23 8.30 6.78
C ILE A 72 11.83 8.35 7.39
N LEU A 73 11.38 7.30 8.07
CA LEU A 73 10.09 7.33 8.78
C LEU A 73 10.03 8.46 9.80
N LEU A 74 11.11 8.66 10.57
CA LEU A 74 11.19 9.75 11.54
C LEU A 74 11.20 11.14 10.87
N ASP A 75 11.91 11.29 9.75
CA ASP A 75 11.93 12.52 8.95
C ASP A 75 10.53 12.84 8.39
N CYS A 76 9.74 11.81 8.05
CA CYS A 76 8.32 11.92 7.69
C CYS A 76 7.38 12.12 8.90
N LYS A 77 7.90 12.31 10.12
CA LYS A 77 7.13 12.46 11.38
C LYS A 77 6.32 11.21 11.78
N VAL A 78 6.70 10.06 11.29
CA VAL A 78 6.09 8.77 11.61
C VAL A 78 6.82 8.13 12.80
N LYS A 79 6.09 7.51 13.73
CA LYS A 79 6.65 6.74 14.87
C LYS A 79 6.94 5.31 14.43
N PRO A 80 8.21 4.89 14.21
CA PRO A 80 8.51 3.55 13.72
C PRO A 80 8.52 2.51 14.85
N VAL A 81 7.74 1.47 14.70
CA VAL A 81 7.77 0.24 15.50
C VAL A 81 8.22 -0.89 14.56
N LEU A 82 9.52 -1.16 14.55
CA LEU A 82 10.12 -2.09 13.60
C LEU A 82 10.61 -3.36 14.30
N LYS A 83 10.07 -4.51 13.89
CA LYS A 83 10.64 -5.82 14.19
C LYS A 83 11.97 -5.95 13.45
N VAL A 84 13.05 -6.26 14.16
CA VAL A 84 14.35 -6.55 13.54
C VAL A 84 14.54 -8.06 13.44
N VAL A 85 14.72 -8.54 12.21
CA VAL A 85 14.91 -9.97 11.91
C VAL A 85 16.39 -10.26 11.66
N ASN A 86 17.00 -11.13 12.46
CA ASN A 86 18.46 -11.33 12.43
C ASN A 86 18.96 -12.22 11.28
N TYR A 87 18.09 -13.03 10.67
CA TYR A 87 18.44 -14.06 9.69
C TYR A 87 17.91 -13.80 8.29
N VAL A 88 17.22 -12.66 8.08
CA VAL A 88 16.68 -12.24 6.79
C VAL A 88 17.01 -10.78 6.58
N ARG A 89 17.33 -10.38 5.35
CA ARG A 89 17.57 -8.99 5.01
C ARG A 89 16.29 -8.18 4.92
N THR A 90 16.42 -6.87 5.03
CA THR A 90 15.35 -5.91 4.72
C THR A 90 14.82 -6.15 3.31
N GLY A 91 13.52 -5.95 3.10
CA GLY A 91 12.90 -6.06 1.78
C GLY A 91 13.52 -5.09 0.78
N ILE A 92 13.67 -5.52 -0.46
CA ILE A 92 14.16 -4.69 -1.55
C ILE A 92 13.25 -4.80 -2.77
N ALA A 93 13.19 -3.74 -3.58
CA ALA A 93 12.73 -3.81 -4.95
C ALA A 93 13.93 -3.52 -5.88
N SER A 94 14.26 -4.44 -6.78
CA SER A 94 15.20 -4.18 -7.87
C SER A 94 14.41 -3.60 -9.03
N ILE A 95 14.69 -2.34 -9.36
CA ILE A 95 13.98 -1.58 -10.39
C ILE A 95 14.98 -1.29 -11.51
N LEU A 96 14.70 -1.86 -12.67
CA LEU A 96 15.47 -1.65 -13.89
C LEU A 96 14.72 -0.65 -14.77
N ILE A 97 15.36 0.45 -15.15
CA ILE A 97 14.75 1.49 -15.99
C ILE A 97 15.53 1.58 -17.30
N GLU A 98 14.84 1.33 -18.38
CA GLU A 98 15.36 1.51 -19.74
C GLU A 98 15.21 2.97 -20.16
N GLU A 99 16.34 3.63 -20.48
CA GLU A 99 16.33 5.07 -20.78
C GLU A 99 15.72 5.42 -22.13
N GLU A 100 15.80 4.52 -23.12
CA GLU A 100 15.27 4.77 -24.47
C GLU A 100 13.73 4.74 -24.50
N THR A 101 13.11 3.77 -23.81
CA THR A 101 11.65 3.57 -23.82
C THR A 101 10.95 4.13 -22.59
N HIS A 102 11.71 4.42 -21.54
CA HIS A 102 11.20 4.71 -20.19
C HIS A 102 10.40 3.56 -19.56
N ASP A 103 10.54 2.35 -20.11
CA ASP A 103 9.95 1.15 -19.52
C ASP A 103 10.70 0.74 -18.26
N ASN A 104 9.99 0.12 -17.32
CA ASN A 104 10.59 -0.43 -16.12
C ASN A 104 10.31 -1.93 -15.96
N ARG A 105 11.19 -2.59 -15.20
CA ARG A 105 11.00 -3.95 -14.70
C ARG A 105 11.28 -3.94 -13.21
N ILE A 106 10.35 -4.50 -12.45
CA ILE A 106 10.43 -4.48 -10.98
C ILE A 106 10.41 -5.92 -10.47
N ILE A 107 11.41 -6.25 -9.64
CA ILE A 107 11.51 -7.53 -8.94
C ILE A 107 11.49 -7.21 -7.44
N VAL A 108 10.46 -7.65 -6.74
CA VAL A 108 10.36 -7.45 -5.29
C VAL A 108 10.86 -8.69 -4.56
N VAL A 109 11.79 -8.49 -3.63
CA VAL A 109 12.23 -9.50 -2.67
C VAL A 109 11.70 -9.07 -1.30
N PRO A 110 10.66 -9.72 -0.76
CA PRO A 110 9.97 -9.26 0.44
C PRO A 110 10.86 -9.21 1.68
N GLY A 111 11.84 -10.10 1.78
CA GLY A 111 12.77 -10.15 2.91
C GLY A 111 12.04 -10.18 4.25
N ALA A 112 12.43 -9.29 5.15
CA ALA A 112 11.88 -9.20 6.50
C ALA A 112 10.38 -8.87 6.53
N ASN A 113 9.81 -8.25 5.49
CA ASN A 113 8.36 -7.98 5.44
C ASN A 113 7.54 -9.28 5.58
N HIS A 114 8.01 -10.39 4.99
CA HIS A 114 7.35 -11.69 5.11
C HIS A 114 7.56 -12.37 6.48
N GLN A 115 8.31 -11.75 7.38
CA GLN A 115 8.48 -12.18 8.78
C GLN A 115 7.61 -11.38 9.76
N LEU A 116 6.77 -10.45 9.27
CA LEU A 116 5.76 -9.79 10.10
C LEU A 116 4.56 -10.74 10.26
N LEU A 117 4.52 -11.46 11.38
CA LEU A 117 3.56 -12.53 11.63
C LEU A 117 2.46 -12.11 12.60
N LYS A 118 1.47 -12.97 12.81
CA LYS A 118 0.35 -12.74 13.74
C LYS A 118 0.82 -12.48 15.17
N GLU A 119 1.86 -13.18 15.60
CA GLU A 119 2.47 -13.03 16.92
C GLU A 119 3.03 -11.63 17.14
N ASP A 120 3.54 -10.98 16.09
CA ASP A 120 4.03 -9.60 16.16
C ASP A 120 2.87 -8.61 16.33
N ILE A 121 1.73 -8.90 15.70
CA ILE A 121 0.50 -8.13 15.90
C ILE A 121 0.02 -8.25 17.35
N ASP A 122 0.02 -9.47 17.91
CA ASP A 122 -0.38 -9.70 19.30
C ASP A 122 0.57 -9.03 20.30
N GLN A 123 1.89 -9.06 20.07
CA GLN A 123 2.86 -8.32 20.88
C GLN A 123 2.64 -6.80 20.86
N ASN A 124 2.07 -6.28 19.77
CA ASN A 124 1.78 -4.86 19.59
C ASN A 124 0.28 -4.54 19.68
N ILE A 125 -0.52 -5.40 20.31
CA ILE A 125 -1.99 -5.30 20.31
C ILE A 125 -2.51 -3.97 20.90
N GLN A 126 -1.73 -3.32 21.77
CA GLN A 126 -2.10 -2.02 22.33
C GLN A 126 -2.09 -0.90 21.28
N LEU A 127 -1.27 -1.01 20.22
CA LEU A 127 -1.29 -0.06 19.10
C LEU A 127 -2.64 -0.17 18.36
N LEU A 128 -3.11 -1.39 18.09
CA LEU A 128 -4.38 -1.62 17.42
C LEU A 128 -5.57 -1.13 18.28
N LYS A 129 -5.50 -1.33 19.61
CA LYS A 129 -6.56 -0.86 20.52
C LYS A 129 -6.61 0.67 20.62
N SER A 130 -5.46 1.32 20.58
CA SER A 130 -5.33 2.77 20.82
C SER A 130 -5.43 3.63 19.55
N CYS A 131 -5.34 3.04 18.35
CA CYS A 131 -5.56 3.77 17.10
C CYS A 131 -7.06 3.87 16.78
N ASP A 132 -7.40 4.73 15.84
CA ASP A 132 -8.75 4.89 15.31
C ASP A 132 -8.88 4.31 13.91
N ILE A 133 -7.80 4.45 13.12
CA ILE A 133 -7.70 4.00 11.74
C ILE A 133 -6.51 3.05 11.60
N ILE A 134 -6.73 1.92 10.94
CA ILE A 134 -5.68 0.97 10.52
C ILE A 134 -5.59 1.02 9.00
N VAL A 135 -4.38 1.16 8.48
CA VAL A 135 -4.08 1.10 7.04
C VAL A 135 -3.16 -0.09 6.78
N THR A 136 -3.50 -0.94 5.82
CA THR A 136 -2.66 -2.10 5.44
C THR A 136 -2.72 -2.38 3.94
N GLN A 137 -1.75 -3.15 3.44
CA GLN A 137 -1.58 -3.53 2.04
C GLN A 137 -1.25 -5.02 1.95
N LEU A 138 -0.93 -5.53 0.75
CA LEU A 138 -0.71 -6.96 0.55
C LEU A 138 0.77 -7.34 0.30
N GLU A 139 1.72 -6.55 0.78
CA GLU A 139 3.17 -6.85 0.70
C GLU A 139 3.74 -7.48 1.98
N ILE A 140 2.89 -7.87 2.91
CA ILE A 140 3.19 -8.70 4.09
C ILE A 140 2.42 -10.02 3.99
N PRO A 141 2.68 -11.04 4.82
CA PRO A 141 1.95 -12.31 4.72
C PRO A 141 0.44 -12.12 4.74
N ILE A 142 -0.25 -12.70 3.76
CA ILE A 142 -1.72 -12.58 3.63
C ILE A 142 -2.43 -13.05 4.91
N SER A 143 -1.93 -14.12 5.54
CA SER A 143 -2.47 -14.58 6.81
C SER A 143 -2.37 -13.53 7.94
N THR A 144 -1.36 -12.65 7.90
CA THR A 144 -1.24 -11.53 8.84
C THR A 144 -2.23 -10.42 8.51
N VAL A 145 -2.42 -10.11 7.22
CA VAL A 145 -3.44 -9.14 6.78
C VAL A 145 -4.84 -9.59 7.20
N GLU A 146 -5.18 -10.86 6.99
CA GLU A 146 -6.46 -11.44 7.42
C GLU A 146 -6.64 -11.36 8.94
N TYR A 147 -5.55 -11.58 9.68
CA TYR A 147 -5.55 -11.43 11.14
C TYR A 147 -5.75 -9.98 11.58
N ILE A 148 -5.11 -9.02 10.90
CA ILE A 148 -5.32 -7.58 11.12
C ILE A 148 -6.78 -7.21 10.87
N ALA A 149 -7.39 -7.69 9.77
CA ALA A 149 -8.79 -7.43 9.45
C ALA A 149 -9.73 -7.96 10.54
N LYS A 150 -9.50 -9.18 11.02
CA LYS A 150 -10.24 -9.75 12.16
C LYS A 150 -10.10 -8.90 13.42
N LYS A 151 -8.89 -8.42 13.74
CA LYS A 151 -8.65 -7.59 14.92
C LYS A 151 -9.24 -6.19 14.79
N ALA A 152 -9.23 -5.62 13.59
CA ALA A 152 -9.88 -4.34 13.30
C ALA A 152 -11.40 -4.43 13.58
N GLU A 153 -12.05 -5.50 13.14
CA GLU A 153 -13.46 -5.77 13.43
C GLU A 153 -13.70 -5.97 14.94
N GLU A 154 -12.89 -6.80 15.60
CA GLU A 154 -12.98 -7.07 17.05
C GLU A 154 -12.88 -5.79 17.90
N PHE A 155 -12.02 -4.85 17.50
CA PHE A 155 -11.80 -3.60 18.22
C PHE A 155 -12.58 -2.42 17.64
N HIS A 156 -13.49 -2.65 16.68
CA HIS A 156 -14.32 -1.63 16.03
C HIS A 156 -13.48 -0.49 15.42
N LYS A 157 -12.40 -0.83 14.72
CA LYS A 157 -11.52 0.14 14.06
C LYS A 157 -11.91 0.33 12.60
N VAL A 158 -11.68 1.54 12.10
CA VAL A 158 -11.74 1.79 10.65
C VAL A 158 -10.55 1.07 10.01
N LEU A 159 -10.81 0.17 9.07
CA LEU A 159 -9.78 -0.53 8.30
C LEU A 159 -9.79 -0.06 6.85
N ILE A 160 -8.69 0.55 6.42
CA ILE A 160 -8.39 0.87 5.03
C ILE A 160 -7.47 -0.22 4.51
N LEU A 161 -7.92 -0.97 3.51
CA LEU A 161 -7.11 -1.98 2.83
C LEU A 161 -6.84 -1.54 1.38
N ASN A 162 -5.58 -1.27 1.10
CA ASN A 162 -5.09 -1.14 -0.27
C ASN A 162 -4.69 -2.53 -0.79
N PRO A 163 -5.48 -3.15 -1.70
CA PRO A 163 -5.29 -4.55 -2.08
C PRO A 163 -4.20 -4.72 -3.14
N ALA A 164 -3.05 -4.13 -2.91
CA ALA A 164 -1.89 -4.09 -3.79
C ALA A 164 -0.66 -4.75 -3.17
N PRO A 165 0.06 -5.61 -3.93
CA PRO A 165 -0.38 -6.25 -5.18
C PRO A 165 -1.56 -7.19 -4.96
N ALA A 166 -2.36 -7.44 -6.00
CA ALA A 166 -3.56 -8.27 -5.88
C ALA A 166 -3.23 -9.73 -5.51
N TYR A 167 -3.83 -10.22 -4.43
CA TYR A 167 -3.78 -11.61 -3.97
C TYR A 167 -5.16 -12.08 -3.56
N SER A 168 -5.39 -13.39 -3.61
CA SER A 168 -6.63 -13.99 -3.08
C SER A 168 -6.78 -13.70 -1.59
N LEU A 169 -7.96 -13.22 -1.21
CA LEU A 169 -8.33 -12.93 0.18
C LEU A 169 -9.52 -13.80 0.59
N SER A 170 -9.58 -14.16 1.87
CA SER A 170 -10.75 -14.86 2.40
C SER A 170 -12.00 -13.96 2.38
N PRO A 171 -13.20 -14.53 2.25
CA PRO A 171 -14.45 -13.77 2.23
C PRO A 171 -14.65 -12.89 3.48
N GLU A 172 -14.08 -13.29 4.60
CA GLU A 172 -14.17 -12.59 5.88
C GLU A 172 -13.49 -11.22 5.82
N VAL A 173 -12.37 -11.10 5.08
CA VAL A 173 -11.67 -9.81 4.91
C VAL A 173 -12.57 -8.77 4.28
N PHE A 174 -13.31 -9.11 3.22
CA PHE A 174 -14.20 -8.16 2.53
C PHE A 174 -15.29 -7.60 3.46
N LYS A 175 -15.74 -8.38 4.44
CA LYS A 175 -16.76 -7.93 5.42
C LYS A 175 -16.17 -7.05 6.51
N SER A 176 -14.91 -7.29 6.89
CA SER A 176 -14.23 -6.56 7.96
C SER A 176 -13.63 -5.23 7.50
N VAL A 177 -13.36 -5.08 6.18
CA VAL A 177 -12.79 -3.86 5.61
C VAL A 177 -13.81 -2.73 5.58
N THR A 178 -13.44 -1.54 6.09
CA THR A 178 -14.27 -0.34 6.01
C THR A 178 -14.13 0.34 4.64
N TYR A 179 -12.89 0.52 4.18
CA TYR A 179 -12.57 1.10 2.88
C TYR A 179 -11.62 0.19 2.12
N PHE A 180 -12.02 -0.21 0.93
CA PHE A 180 -11.23 -1.01 0.01
C PHE A 180 -10.79 -0.12 -1.16
N THR A 181 -9.48 0.03 -1.39
CA THR A 181 -8.93 1.05 -2.30
C THR A 181 -8.13 0.45 -3.47
N PRO A 182 -8.77 -0.35 -4.34
CA PRO A 182 -8.12 -0.93 -5.50
C PRO A 182 -7.90 0.10 -6.61
N ASN A 183 -6.97 -0.18 -7.52
CA ASN A 183 -6.98 0.39 -8.87
C ASN A 183 -7.89 -0.43 -9.82
N GLU A 184 -8.00 -0.03 -11.11
CA GLU A 184 -8.83 -0.72 -12.11
C GLU A 184 -8.40 -2.20 -12.28
N THR A 185 -7.11 -2.47 -12.30
CA THR A 185 -6.58 -3.85 -12.46
C THR A 185 -6.88 -4.72 -11.23
N GLU A 186 -6.65 -4.19 -10.05
CA GLU A 186 -6.92 -4.87 -8.79
C GLU A 186 -8.43 -5.13 -8.61
N LEU A 187 -9.27 -4.13 -8.92
CA LEU A 187 -10.72 -4.31 -8.90
C LEU A 187 -11.16 -5.42 -9.86
N GLY A 188 -10.61 -5.43 -11.09
CA GLY A 188 -10.87 -6.47 -12.07
C GLY A 188 -10.49 -7.87 -11.58
N PHE A 189 -9.33 -8.00 -10.91
CA PHE A 189 -8.91 -9.25 -10.28
C PHE A 189 -9.95 -9.76 -9.27
N TYR A 190 -10.38 -8.90 -8.35
CA TYR A 190 -11.34 -9.30 -7.31
C TYR A 190 -12.76 -9.51 -7.85
N ALA A 191 -13.15 -8.82 -8.91
CA ALA A 191 -14.43 -9.00 -9.57
C ALA A 191 -14.42 -10.16 -10.59
N ASN A 192 -13.24 -10.73 -10.89
CA ASN A 192 -13.01 -11.73 -11.92
C ASN A 192 -13.56 -11.29 -13.30
N MET A 193 -13.24 -10.05 -13.70
CA MET A 193 -13.64 -9.49 -14.98
C MET A 193 -12.67 -8.35 -15.39
N GLU A 194 -12.61 -8.05 -16.69
CA GLU A 194 -11.87 -6.92 -17.21
C GLU A 194 -12.70 -5.61 -17.09
N ILE A 195 -12.01 -4.50 -16.85
CA ILE A 195 -12.61 -3.18 -16.72
C ILE A 195 -12.11 -2.32 -17.87
N HIS A 196 -13.03 -1.89 -18.73
CA HIS A 196 -12.70 -1.10 -19.94
C HIS A 196 -13.44 0.24 -19.97
N ASP A 197 -14.58 0.34 -19.29
CA ASP A 197 -15.48 1.47 -19.32
C ASP A 197 -16.22 1.63 -17.96
N GLU A 198 -17.05 2.67 -17.89
CA GLU A 198 -17.83 2.98 -16.70
C GLU A 198 -18.86 1.87 -16.37
N ILE A 199 -19.42 1.20 -17.38
CA ILE A 199 -20.40 0.12 -17.19
C ILE A 199 -19.73 -1.10 -16.52
N SER A 200 -18.56 -1.50 -17.01
CA SER A 200 -17.79 -2.60 -16.43
C SER A 200 -17.26 -2.25 -15.04
N LEU A 201 -16.86 -1.00 -14.81
CA LEU A 201 -16.46 -0.47 -13.50
C LEU A 201 -17.61 -0.58 -12.49
N GLU A 202 -18.81 -0.09 -12.84
CA GLU A 202 -19.99 -0.17 -11.98
C GLU A 202 -20.39 -1.63 -11.69
N LYS A 203 -20.31 -2.51 -12.69
CA LYS A 203 -20.58 -3.94 -12.49
C LYS A 203 -19.58 -4.59 -11.54
N ALA A 204 -18.29 -4.30 -11.68
CA ALA A 204 -17.25 -4.82 -10.82
C ALA A 204 -17.43 -4.34 -9.37
N THR A 205 -17.75 -3.06 -9.16
CA THR A 205 -18.01 -2.54 -7.80
C THR A 205 -19.22 -3.20 -7.14
N LYS A 206 -20.31 -3.46 -7.89
CA LYS A 206 -21.47 -4.21 -7.39
C LYS A 206 -21.10 -5.63 -6.92
N ILE A 207 -20.21 -6.30 -7.66
CA ILE A 207 -19.72 -7.64 -7.27
C ILE A 207 -18.97 -7.57 -5.93
N LEU A 208 -18.12 -6.54 -5.72
CA LEU A 208 -17.39 -6.39 -4.46
C LEU A 208 -18.34 -6.05 -3.29
N HIS A 209 -19.37 -5.24 -3.50
CA HIS A 209 -20.39 -5.00 -2.48
C HIS A 209 -21.14 -6.29 -2.11
N GLN A 210 -21.45 -7.15 -3.08
CA GLN A 210 -22.05 -8.47 -2.83
C GLN A 210 -21.13 -9.40 -2.03
N LYS A 211 -19.79 -9.23 -2.13
CA LYS A 211 -18.81 -9.93 -1.31
C LYS A 211 -18.70 -9.37 0.12
N GLY A 212 -19.28 -8.21 0.39
CA GLY A 212 -19.34 -7.60 1.73
C GLY A 212 -18.54 -6.31 1.90
N VAL A 213 -17.86 -5.82 0.86
CA VAL A 213 -17.13 -4.53 0.93
C VAL A 213 -18.12 -3.40 1.13
N LYS A 214 -17.89 -2.58 2.17
CA LYS A 214 -18.79 -1.46 2.52
C LYS A 214 -18.56 -0.24 1.64
N ASN A 215 -17.31 0.21 1.54
CA ASN A 215 -16.92 1.38 0.75
C ASN A 215 -15.78 1.02 -0.20
N LEU A 216 -15.92 1.42 -1.44
CA LEU A 216 -14.92 1.27 -2.50
C LEU A 216 -14.44 2.64 -2.94
N LEU A 217 -13.12 2.81 -3.05
CA LEU A 217 -12.47 3.95 -3.69
C LEU A 217 -11.55 3.42 -4.77
N VAL A 218 -12.05 3.36 -5.99
CA VAL A 218 -11.28 2.82 -7.12
C VAL A 218 -10.46 3.94 -7.74
N THR A 219 -9.14 3.84 -7.67
CA THR A 219 -8.25 4.82 -8.31
C THR A 219 -8.18 4.57 -9.81
N LEU A 220 -8.42 5.63 -10.60
CA LEU A 220 -8.52 5.60 -12.06
C LEU A 220 -7.42 6.43 -12.73
N GLY A 221 -6.29 6.63 -12.06
CA GLY A 221 -5.18 7.45 -12.54
C GLY A 221 -5.61 8.89 -12.84
N SER A 222 -5.36 9.37 -14.06
CA SER A 222 -5.70 10.74 -14.47
C SER A 222 -7.21 11.04 -14.55
N LYS A 223 -8.07 10.02 -14.48
CA LYS A 223 -9.53 10.19 -14.45
C LYS A 223 -10.02 10.51 -13.03
N GLY A 224 -9.24 10.22 -11.98
CA GLY A 224 -9.59 10.49 -10.59
C GLY A 224 -9.93 9.24 -9.80
N VAL A 225 -10.97 9.31 -8.98
CA VAL A 225 -11.39 8.22 -8.09
C VAL A 225 -12.89 7.97 -8.25
N TYR A 226 -13.26 6.70 -8.40
CA TYR A 226 -14.66 6.28 -8.37
C TYR A 226 -14.98 5.77 -6.96
N TRP A 227 -15.81 6.52 -6.25
CA TRP A 227 -16.32 6.15 -4.94
C TRP A 227 -17.66 5.41 -5.03
N SER A 228 -17.85 4.42 -4.19
CA SER A 228 -19.12 3.69 -4.06
C SER A 228 -19.30 3.14 -2.65
N ASN A 229 -20.49 3.34 -2.06
CA ASN A 229 -20.88 2.73 -0.79
C ASN A 229 -22.00 1.67 -0.93
N GLY A 230 -22.23 1.21 -2.15
CA GLY A 230 -23.27 0.25 -2.50
C GLY A 230 -24.63 0.87 -2.81
N ASN A 231 -24.95 2.04 -2.27
CA ASN A 231 -26.21 2.77 -2.52
C ASN A 231 -25.98 3.98 -3.43
N HIS A 232 -24.83 4.61 -3.29
CA HIS A 232 -24.44 5.81 -4.03
C HIS A 232 -23.10 5.61 -4.69
N THR A 233 -22.92 6.26 -5.82
CA THR A 233 -21.65 6.27 -6.56
C THR A 233 -21.32 7.69 -7.00
N LYS A 234 -20.03 8.02 -7.07
CA LYS A 234 -19.55 9.33 -7.50
C LYS A 234 -18.18 9.20 -8.17
N LEU A 235 -18.03 9.79 -9.33
CA LEU A 235 -16.71 9.99 -9.94
C LEU A 235 -16.17 11.35 -9.48
N ILE A 236 -15.05 11.32 -8.77
CA ILE A 236 -14.33 12.49 -8.30
C ILE A 236 -13.16 12.70 -9.27
N PRO A 237 -13.17 13.77 -10.09
CA PRO A 237 -12.15 13.96 -11.10
C PRO A 237 -10.79 14.31 -10.48
N ALA A 238 -9.70 13.86 -11.12
CA ALA A 238 -8.36 14.26 -10.74
C ALA A 238 -8.08 15.72 -11.09
N PHE A 239 -7.19 16.36 -10.33
CA PHE A 239 -6.62 17.64 -10.74
C PHE A 239 -5.75 17.44 -11.99
N LYS A 240 -5.83 18.38 -12.93
CA LYS A 240 -4.98 18.36 -14.13
C LYS A 240 -3.57 18.80 -13.74
N VAL A 241 -2.63 17.88 -13.82
CA VAL A 241 -1.21 18.12 -13.55
C VAL A 241 -0.36 17.51 -14.68
N GLN A 242 0.85 18.03 -14.85
CA GLN A 242 1.84 17.38 -15.70
C GLN A 242 2.62 16.40 -14.79
N ALA A 243 2.27 15.12 -14.87
CA ALA A 243 2.95 14.09 -14.12
C ALA A 243 4.40 13.90 -14.64
N VAL A 244 5.37 13.93 -13.73
CA VAL A 244 6.78 13.62 -14.00
C VAL A 244 7.07 12.17 -13.62
N ASP A 245 6.55 11.73 -12.47
CA ASP A 245 6.64 10.38 -11.95
C ASP A 245 5.33 10.03 -11.22
N THR A 246 4.78 8.87 -11.50
CA THR A 246 3.54 8.38 -10.87
C THR A 246 3.79 7.29 -9.82
N THR A 247 5.06 6.99 -9.53
CA THR A 247 5.43 6.05 -8.48
C THR A 247 4.84 6.48 -7.13
N ALA A 248 4.31 5.52 -6.39
CA ALA A 248 3.66 5.74 -5.10
C ALA A 248 2.45 6.70 -5.09
N ALA A 249 1.88 7.08 -6.26
CA ALA A 249 0.69 7.94 -6.29
C ALA A 249 -0.50 7.30 -5.54
N GLY A 250 -0.71 5.99 -5.69
CA GLY A 250 -1.71 5.23 -4.94
C GLY A 250 -1.42 5.19 -3.44
N ASP A 251 -0.14 5.13 -3.04
CA ASP A 251 0.25 5.16 -1.63
C ASP A 251 -0.01 6.55 -1.04
N CYS A 252 0.34 7.62 -1.78
CA CYS A 252 0.04 8.99 -1.39
C CYS A 252 -1.48 9.21 -1.23
N PHE A 253 -2.30 8.69 -2.16
CA PHE A 253 -3.75 8.72 -2.05
C PHE A 253 -4.24 8.05 -0.77
N ASN A 254 -3.77 6.83 -0.45
CA ASN A 254 -4.20 6.10 0.75
C ASN A 254 -3.78 6.82 2.05
N GLY A 255 -2.56 7.35 2.11
CA GLY A 255 -2.07 8.12 3.26
C GLY A 255 -2.86 9.41 3.46
N ALA A 256 -3.14 10.15 2.39
CA ALA A 256 -3.95 11.36 2.43
C ALA A 256 -5.39 11.06 2.83
N PHE A 257 -6.01 10.03 2.23
CA PHE A 257 -7.36 9.61 2.57
C PHE A 257 -7.50 9.26 4.06
N ALA A 258 -6.56 8.49 4.61
CA ALA A 258 -6.54 8.18 6.03
C ALA A 258 -6.44 9.43 6.91
N THR A 259 -5.61 10.42 6.51
CA THR A 259 -5.42 11.67 7.23
C THR A 259 -6.70 12.51 7.24
N PHE A 260 -7.36 12.69 6.10
CA PHE A 260 -8.59 13.49 6.04
C PHE A 260 -9.78 12.83 6.74
N LEU A 261 -9.86 11.49 6.73
CA LEU A 261 -10.81 10.78 7.60
C LEU A 261 -10.53 11.02 9.08
N GLU A 262 -9.25 11.04 9.47
CA GLU A 262 -8.82 11.31 10.84
C GLU A 262 -9.22 12.71 11.29
N GLU A 263 -9.15 13.71 10.42
CA GLU A 263 -9.59 15.08 10.65
C GLU A 263 -11.13 15.24 10.67
N GLY A 264 -11.88 14.19 10.34
CA GLY A 264 -13.35 14.19 10.36
C GLY A 264 -14.00 14.68 9.06
N TYR A 265 -13.25 14.74 7.96
CA TYR A 265 -13.84 14.96 6.62
C TYR A 265 -14.68 13.75 6.22
N SER A 266 -15.73 14.00 5.44
CA SER A 266 -16.52 12.94 4.85
C SER A 266 -15.78 12.27 3.71
N GLU A 267 -16.14 11.04 3.39
CA GLU A 267 -15.62 10.27 2.26
C GLU A 267 -15.97 10.84 0.88
N GLU A 268 -16.86 11.83 0.83
CA GLU A 268 -17.29 12.57 -0.36
C GLU A 268 -16.40 13.82 -0.53
#